data_68ec865a3ff2d14cbf51c7c513b9c56d
#
_entry.id   68ec865a3ff2d14cbf51c7c513b9c56d
#
_cell.length_a   1.000
_cell.length_b   1.000
_cell.length_c   1.000
_cell.angle_alpha   90.00
_cell.angle_beta   90.00
_cell.angle_gamma   90.00
#
_symmetry.space_group_name_H-M   'P 1'
#
loop_
_entity.id
_entity.type
_entity.pdbx_description
1 polymer ?
#
loop_
_entity_poly.entity_id
_entity_poly.type
_entity_poly.pdbx_seq_one_letter_code
_entity_poly.pdbx_strand_id
1 'polypeptide(L)'
;MKYSIEQDGFYGIKFCPEDNKYPDKIIISFTGSDGNFKLACKMAEYFNGIGITSIAIAYWKFKGLPKKLVKVPLETIENVVKHMKQEGYKKIALCGISKGGELALLSGSMFKQINGVIAISPIHVSAIGFSGMKKVQASSWSYKGKEIPYATGHIDIYKVIKQSILNREPTTNFVYEDLIKNCNEDNVIKVENINGPILLVSPEYDSMWTSKLSCEKIVERLKNKNFKYNYKHLNYEYATHIIFPIYGLVDRFFKIGRKHKELCRKSKLELNEEICDWVREL
;
A
#
# COMPACT_ATOMS: atom_id res chain seq x y z
N MET A 1 -10.07 2.17 19.81
CA MET A 1 -11.43 1.62 19.57
C MET A 1 -11.32 0.47 18.58
N LYS A 2 -12.15 -0.57 18.68
CA LYS A 2 -12.08 -1.77 17.83
C LYS A 2 -13.38 -1.92 17.03
N TYR A 3 -13.26 -2.29 15.76
CA TYR A 3 -14.38 -2.54 14.84
C TYR A 3 -14.42 -4.01 14.45
N SER A 4 -15.60 -4.54 14.16
CA SER A 4 -15.82 -5.93 13.77
C SER A 4 -16.55 -6.05 12.43
N ILE A 5 -16.32 -7.15 11.72
CA ILE A 5 -16.96 -7.40 10.41
C ILE A 5 -18.48 -7.49 10.55
N GLU A 6 -18.97 -8.10 11.65
CA GLU A 6 -20.38 -8.35 11.88
C GLU A 6 -21.18 -7.06 12.15
N GLN A 7 -20.57 -6.09 12.83
CA GLN A 7 -21.22 -4.82 13.21
C GLN A 7 -20.92 -3.69 12.23
N ASP A 8 -19.67 -3.60 11.76
CA ASP A 8 -19.16 -2.44 11.03
C ASP A 8 -18.89 -2.74 9.54
N GLY A 9 -18.95 -4.01 9.13
CA GLY A 9 -18.64 -4.46 7.78
C GLY A 9 -17.14 -4.48 7.45
N PHE A 10 -16.27 -4.26 8.44
CA PHE A 10 -14.81 -4.36 8.33
C PHE A 10 -14.18 -4.69 9.68
N TYR A 11 -12.94 -5.14 9.68
CA TYR A 11 -12.16 -5.33 10.90
C TYR A 11 -11.05 -4.30 11.01
N GLY A 12 -11.00 -3.58 12.14
CA GLY A 12 -9.97 -2.55 12.37
C GLY A 12 -9.77 -2.17 13.83
N ILE A 13 -8.66 -1.48 14.09
CA ILE A 13 -8.35 -0.86 15.38
C ILE A 13 -8.01 0.60 15.13
N LYS A 14 -8.77 1.51 15.74
CA LYS A 14 -8.55 2.95 15.67
C LYS A 14 -7.71 3.41 16.87
N PHE A 15 -6.74 4.25 16.58
CA PHE A 15 -5.82 4.90 17.49
C PHE A 15 -6.09 6.40 17.45
N CYS A 16 -6.41 6.97 18.61
CA CYS A 16 -6.66 8.41 18.76
C CYS A 16 -5.52 9.00 19.60
N PRO A 17 -4.81 10.02 19.10
CA PRO A 17 -3.75 10.65 19.88
C PRO A 17 -4.34 11.47 21.04
N GLU A 18 -3.61 11.59 22.13
CA GLU A 18 -3.97 12.45 23.26
C GLU A 18 -4.03 13.93 22.82
N ASP A 19 -3.01 14.36 22.07
CA ASP A 19 -2.96 15.65 21.40
C ASP A 19 -3.27 15.47 19.91
N ASN A 20 -4.56 15.59 19.54
CA ASN A 20 -5.00 15.45 18.16
C ASN A 20 -4.82 16.77 17.41
N LYS A 21 -3.71 16.89 16.69
CA LYS A 21 -3.36 18.09 15.90
C LYS A 21 -4.25 18.28 14.66
N TYR A 22 -4.93 17.22 14.22
CA TYR A 22 -5.71 17.17 12.98
C TYR A 22 -7.07 16.50 13.23
N PRO A 23 -8.00 17.14 13.97
CA PRO A 23 -9.23 16.49 14.46
C PRO A 23 -10.20 16.06 13.35
N ASP A 24 -10.09 16.65 12.17
CA ASP A 24 -10.93 16.33 11.01
C ASP A 24 -10.26 15.41 9.99
N LYS A 25 -9.01 14.96 10.27
CA LYS A 25 -8.25 14.04 9.39
C LYS A 25 -8.10 12.66 10.01
N ILE A 26 -8.10 11.63 9.17
CA ILE A 26 -7.80 10.25 9.56
C ILE A 26 -6.99 9.52 8.48
N ILE A 27 -6.04 8.69 8.92
CA ILE A 27 -5.26 7.81 8.03
C ILE A 27 -5.72 6.37 8.22
N ILE A 28 -6.12 5.71 7.14
CA ILE A 28 -6.44 4.28 7.11
C ILE A 28 -5.19 3.52 6.65
N SER A 29 -4.64 2.67 7.50
CA SER A 29 -3.37 1.96 7.28
C SER A 29 -3.57 0.46 7.08
N PHE A 30 -2.86 -0.12 6.11
CA PHE A 30 -2.88 -1.55 5.84
C PHE A 30 -1.59 -2.03 5.17
N THR A 31 -1.28 -3.32 5.33
CA THR A 31 -0.10 -3.96 4.75
C THR A 31 -0.39 -4.65 3.41
N GLY A 32 0.57 -5.38 2.89
CA GLY A 32 0.50 -6.02 1.58
C GLY A 32 0.11 -7.49 1.59
N SER A 33 0.82 -8.26 0.76
CA SER A 33 0.60 -9.70 0.54
C SER A 33 1.01 -10.60 1.71
N ASP A 34 1.56 -10.04 2.76
CA ASP A 34 1.82 -10.72 4.03
C ASP A 34 0.57 -10.87 4.90
N GLY A 35 -0.42 -9.97 4.75
CA GLY A 35 -1.63 -9.92 5.57
C GLY A 35 -1.31 -9.67 7.05
N ASN A 36 -0.22 -8.97 7.34
CA ASN A 36 0.27 -8.76 8.69
C ASN A 36 -0.46 -7.62 9.40
N PHE A 37 -1.57 -7.95 10.03
CA PHE A 37 -2.37 -6.95 10.76
C PHE A 37 -1.60 -6.26 11.91
N LYS A 38 -0.65 -6.96 12.57
CA LYS A 38 0.21 -6.34 13.60
C LYS A 38 1.09 -5.23 13.01
N LEU A 39 1.58 -5.41 11.79
CA LEU A 39 2.34 -4.36 11.10
C LEU A 39 1.42 -3.18 10.70
N ALA A 40 0.19 -3.45 10.26
CA ALA A 40 -0.79 -2.38 10.02
C ALA A 40 -1.09 -1.58 11.31
N CYS A 41 -1.20 -2.25 12.47
CA CYS A 41 -1.32 -1.56 13.76
C CYS A 41 -0.12 -0.67 14.07
N LYS A 42 1.11 -1.16 13.84
CA LYS A 42 2.31 -0.32 14.03
C LYS A 42 2.34 0.89 13.10
N MET A 43 1.85 0.76 11.85
CA MET A 43 1.71 1.91 10.94
C MET A 43 0.69 2.91 11.50
N ALA A 44 -0.43 2.44 12.02
CA ALA A 44 -1.43 3.30 12.64
C ALA A 44 -0.92 3.95 13.94
N GLU A 45 -0.21 3.21 14.80
CA GLU A 45 0.47 3.74 15.99
C GLU A 45 1.47 4.84 15.65
N TYR A 46 2.21 4.69 14.54
CA TYR A 46 3.11 5.73 14.05
C TYR A 46 2.35 7.03 13.74
N PHE A 47 1.25 6.97 12.98
CA PHE A 47 0.43 8.14 12.68
C PHE A 47 -0.18 8.76 13.95
N ASN A 48 -0.62 7.91 14.88
CA ASN A 48 -1.07 8.36 16.19
C ASN A 48 0.04 9.13 16.94
N GLY A 49 1.27 8.63 16.89
CA GLY A 49 2.44 9.26 17.51
C GLY A 49 2.80 10.63 16.93
N ILE A 50 2.47 10.92 15.68
CA ILE A 50 2.67 12.26 15.08
C ILE A 50 1.44 13.18 15.23
N GLY A 51 0.43 12.76 15.99
CA GLY A 51 -0.72 13.58 16.38
C GLY A 51 -1.90 13.54 15.42
N ILE A 52 -2.05 12.49 14.59
CA ILE A 52 -3.21 12.31 13.72
C ILE A 52 -3.95 11.00 14.06
N THR A 53 -5.28 11.04 14.10
CA THR A 53 -6.08 9.84 14.24
C THR A 53 -5.82 8.87 13.10
N SER A 54 -5.69 7.60 13.42
CA SER A 54 -5.42 6.56 12.44
C SER A 54 -6.18 5.27 12.75
N ILE A 55 -6.40 4.46 11.74
CA ILE A 55 -7.03 3.16 11.88
C ILE A 55 -6.24 2.11 11.08
N ALA A 56 -5.85 1.03 11.77
CA ALA A 56 -5.34 -0.17 11.09
C ALA A 56 -6.52 -1.04 10.68
N ILE A 57 -6.52 -1.53 9.44
CA ILE A 57 -7.53 -2.46 8.94
C ILE A 57 -6.90 -3.76 8.43
N ALA A 58 -7.65 -4.86 8.57
CA ALA A 58 -7.40 -6.10 7.85
C ALA A 58 -8.38 -6.19 6.68
N TYR A 59 -7.92 -6.62 5.50
CA TYR A 59 -8.76 -6.81 4.31
C TYR A 59 -8.68 -8.24 3.76
N TRP A 60 -7.77 -9.06 4.26
CA TRP A 60 -7.65 -10.48 3.97
C TRP A 60 -6.86 -11.21 5.06
N LYS A 61 -6.82 -12.57 5.01
CA LYS A 61 -6.07 -13.45 5.93
C LYS A 61 -6.38 -13.21 7.42
N PHE A 62 -7.59 -12.76 7.71
CA PHE A 62 -8.09 -12.55 9.05
C PHE A 62 -9.44 -13.28 9.23
N LYS A 63 -9.85 -13.54 10.49
CA LYS A 63 -11.14 -14.21 10.78
C LYS A 63 -12.29 -13.42 10.14
N GLY A 64 -13.12 -14.09 9.35
CA GLY A 64 -14.25 -13.47 8.64
C GLY A 64 -13.90 -12.80 7.31
N LEU A 65 -12.61 -12.72 6.94
CA LEU A 65 -12.13 -12.16 5.67
C LEU A 65 -11.64 -13.25 4.70
N PRO A 66 -11.41 -12.92 3.41
CA PRO A 66 -10.85 -13.87 2.45
C PRO A 66 -9.54 -14.49 2.94
N LYS A 67 -9.43 -15.81 2.85
CA LYS A 67 -8.21 -16.55 3.24
C LYS A 67 -7.07 -16.40 2.23
N LYS A 68 -7.38 -15.97 1.01
CA LYS A 68 -6.45 -15.77 -0.10
C LYS A 68 -6.58 -14.35 -0.62
N LEU A 69 -5.50 -13.82 -1.17
CA LEU A 69 -5.50 -12.51 -1.83
C LEU A 69 -5.99 -12.67 -3.27
N VAL A 70 -7.24 -13.09 -3.42
CA VAL A 70 -7.91 -13.39 -4.69
C VAL A 70 -9.33 -12.87 -4.60
N LYS A 71 -9.70 -11.97 -5.52
CA LYS A 71 -11.02 -11.33 -5.56
C LYS A 71 -11.44 -10.73 -4.21
N VAL A 72 -10.47 -10.12 -3.51
CA VAL A 72 -10.75 -9.43 -2.25
C VAL A 72 -11.66 -8.24 -2.53
N PRO A 73 -12.79 -8.12 -1.80
CA PRO A 73 -13.77 -7.07 -2.07
C PRO A 73 -13.25 -5.69 -1.65
N LEU A 74 -13.28 -4.73 -2.57
CA LEU A 74 -12.95 -3.33 -2.30
C LEU A 74 -13.99 -2.67 -1.39
N GLU A 75 -15.15 -3.27 -1.23
CA GLU A 75 -16.19 -2.88 -0.28
C GLU A 75 -15.67 -2.78 1.15
N THR A 76 -14.64 -3.55 1.51
CA THR A 76 -13.98 -3.40 2.81
C THR A 76 -13.44 -1.97 3.01
N ILE A 77 -12.79 -1.40 1.98
CA ILE A 77 -12.30 -0.01 2.03
C ILE A 77 -13.47 0.97 1.99
N GLU A 78 -14.44 0.74 1.13
CA GLU A 78 -15.64 1.58 1.02
C GLU A 78 -16.38 1.69 2.35
N ASN A 79 -16.56 0.57 3.07
CA ASN A 79 -17.21 0.52 4.37
C ASN A 79 -16.44 1.31 5.44
N VAL A 80 -15.12 1.12 5.51
CA VAL A 80 -14.27 1.91 6.43
C VAL A 80 -14.39 3.41 6.15
N VAL A 81 -14.26 3.81 4.88
CA VAL A 81 -14.36 5.22 4.47
C VAL A 81 -15.73 5.81 4.83
N LYS A 82 -16.82 5.07 4.55
CA LYS A 82 -18.18 5.47 4.89
C LYS A 82 -18.34 5.64 6.41
N HIS A 83 -17.84 4.70 7.20
CA HIS A 83 -17.91 4.73 8.65
C HIS A 83 -17.14 5.93 9.22
N MET A 84 -15.92 6.19 8.74
CA MET A 84 -15.13 7.34 9.17
C MET A 84 -15.77 8.67 8.79
N LYS A 85 -16.44 8.75 7.64
CA LYS A 85 -17.27 9.93 7.28
C LYS A 85 -18.43 10.14 8.26
N GLN A 86 -19.11 9.09 8.67
CA GLN A 86 -20.20 9.16 9.66
C GLN A 86 -19.70 9.59 11.04
N GLU A 87 -18.46 9.25 11.40
CA GLU A 87 -17.80 9.73 12.61
C GLU A 87 -17.33 11.21 12.53
N GLY A 88 -17.52 11.88 11.38
CA GLY A 88 -17.25 13.32 11.20
C GLY A 88 -15.90 13.66 10.58
N TYR A 89 -15.07 12.68 10.20
CA TYR A 89 -13.81 12.97 9.51
C TYR A 89 -14.07 13.55 8.12
N LYS A 90 -13.48 14.74 7.86
CA LYS A 90 -13.60 15.44 6.56
C LYS A 90 -12.55 14.99 5.57
N LYS A 91 -11.35 14.67 6.06
CA LYS A 91 -10.20 14.26 5.29
C LYS A 91 -9.82 12.83 5.64
N ILE A 92 -10.01 11.93 4.71
CA ILE A 92 -9.70 10.50 4.85
C ILE A 92 -8.61 10.14 3.84
N ALA A 93 -7.47 9.68 4.33
CA ALA A 93 -6.39 9.22 3.46
C ALA A 93 -6.05 7.74 3.71
N LEU A 94 -5.51 7.10 2.68
CA LEU A 94 -5.05 5.72 2.73
C LEU A 94 -3.52 5.68 2.79
N CYS A 95 -2.98 4.78 3.61
CA CYS A 95 -1.56 4.46 3.62
C CYS A 95 -1.36 2.94 3.48
N GLY A 96 -0.73 2.51 2.39
CA GLY A 96 -0.51 1.09 2.11
C GLY A 96 0.90 0.78 1.63
N ILE A 97 1.39 -0.42 1.98
CA ILE A 97 2.71 -0.92 1.57
C ILE A 97 2.54 -2.09 0.61
N SER A 98 3.35 -2.14 -0.48
CA SER A 98 3.37 -3.27 -1.41
C SER A 98 1.99 -3.50 -2.05
N LYS A 99 1.39 -4.67 -1.92
CA LYS A 99 0.01 -4.98 -2.33
C LYS A 99 -1.01 -4.03 -1.67
N GLY A 100 -0.72 -3.53 -0.47
CA GLY A 100 -1.48 -2.46 0.16
C GLY A 100 -1.31 -1.12 -0.55
N GLY A 101 -0.13 -0.83 -1.09
CA GLY A 101 0.09 0.35 -1.92
C GLY A 101 -0.74 0.32 -3.22
N GLU A 102 -0.81 -0.85 -3.86
CA GLU A 102 -1.73 -1.10 -4.99
C GLU A 102 -3.19 -0.87 -4.58
N LEU A 103 -3.62 -1.44 -3.45
CA LEU A 103 -4.97 -1.28 -2.91
C LEU A 103 -5.30 0.19 -2.60
N ALA A 104 -4.33 0.93 -2.03
CA ALA A 104 -4.52 2.34 -1.71
C ALA A 104 -4.72 3.19 -2.97
N LEU A 105 -3.89 3.00 -4.00
CA LEU A 105 -4.02 3.68 -5.28
C LEU A 105 -5.33 3.32 -6.00
N LEU A 106 -5.67 2.03 -6.06
CA LEU A 106 -6.89 1.54 -6.70
C LEU A 106 -8.13 2.09 -5.99
N SER A 107 -8.21 1.96 -4.67
CA SER A 107 -9.35 2.47 -3.88
C SER A 107 -9.45 4.00 -3.95
N GLY A 108 -8.33 4.71 -3.87
CA GLY A 108 -8.28 6.16 -4.04
C GLY A 108 -8.81 6.61 -5.39
N SER A 109 -8.53 5.86 -6.47
CA SER A 109 -9.02 6.16 -7.82
C SER A 109 -10.52 5.88 -8.02
N MET A 110 -11.11 4.99 -7.20
CA MET A 110 -12.51 4.56 -7.32
C MET A 110 -13.44 5.30 -6.35
N PHE A 111 -12.98 5.65 -5.15
CA PHE A 111 -13.81 6.22 -4.09
C PHE A 111 -13.49 7.70 -3.86
N LYS A 112 -14.31 8.60 -4.37
CA LYS A 112 -14.11 10.07 -4.29
C LYS A 112 -14.05 10.63 -2.86
N GLN A 113 -14.52 9.88 -1.87
CA GLN A 113 -14.46 10.25 -0.46
C GLN A 113 -13.04 10.13 0.12
N ILE A 114 -12.13 9.47 -0.58
CA ILE A 114 -10.72 9.38 -0.21
C ILE A 114 -10.01 10.65 -0.68
N ASN A 115 -9.37 11.34 0.26
CA ASN A 115 -8.81 12.68 0.09
C ASN A 115 -7.28 12.69 0.01
N GLY A 116 -6.63 11.53 -0.06
CA GLY A 116 -5.19 11.42 -0.25
C GLY A 116 -4.70 9.99 -0.17
N VAL A 117 -3.53 9.73 -0.74
CA VAL A 117 -2.92 8.39 -0.78
C VAL A 117 -1.42 8.47 -0.51
N ILE A 118 -0.96 7.68 0.44
CA ILE A 118 0.46 7.33 0.64
C ILE A 118 0.64 5.89 0.15
N ALA A 119 1.36 5.70 -0.94
CA ALA A 119 1.62 4.38 -1.51
C ALA A 119 3.11 4.05 -1.44
N ILE A 120 3.45 3.04 -0.63
CA ILE A 120 4.83 2.63 -0.37
C ILE A 120 5.13 1.36 -1.13
N SER A 121 6.19 1.37 -1.91
CA SER A 121 6.59 0.30 -2.83
C SER A 121 5.41 -0.23 -3.65
N PRO A 122 4.62 0.64 -4.32
CA PRO A 122 3.42 0.25 -5.04
C PRO A 122 3.73 -0.34 -6.41
N ILE A 123 2.69 -0.87 -7.06
CA ILE A 123 2.65 -1.12 -8.49
C ILE A 123 1.57 -0.25 -9.13
N HIS A 124 1.76 0.15 -10.41
CA HIS A 124 0.85 1.06 -11.12
C HIS A 124 -0.32 0.36 -11.82
N VAL A 125 -0.39 -0.96 -11.74
CA VAL A 125 -1.45 -1.78 -12.34
C VAL A 125 -2.18 -2.58 -11.27
N SER A 126 -3.44 -2.90 -11.51
CA SER A 126 -4.11 -3.97 -10.78
C SER A 126 -3.51 -5.31 -11.21
N ALA A 127 -3.05 -6.10 -10.26
CA ALA A 127 -2.28 -7.30 -10.54
C ALA A 127 -3.02 -8.59 -10.14
N ILE A 128 -2.57 -9.67 -10.74
CA ILE A 128 -3.02 -11.03 -10.45
C ILE A 128 -3.05 -11.33 -8.95
N GLY A 129 -3.99 -12.14 -8.52
CA GLY A 129 -4.16 -12.58 -7.14
C GLY A 129 -3.04 -13.50 -6.66
N PHE A 130 -2.97 -13.68 -5.35
CA PHE A 130 -1.96 -14.49 -4.69
C PHE A 130 -2.61 -15.55 -3.78
N SER A 131 -2.20 -16.81 -3.93
CA SER A 131 -2.67 -17.95 -3.14
C SER A 131 -1.51 -18.86 -2.70
N GLY A 132 -0.43 -18.27 -2.20
CA GLY A 132 0.80 -19.00 -1.87
C GLY A 132 1.43 -19.62 -3.14
N MET A 133 1.76 -20.91 -3.08
CA MET A 133 2.37 -21.62 -4.22
C MET A 133 1.37 -22.10 -5.29
N LYS A 134 0.06 -21.87 -5.10
CA LYS A 134 -0.95 -22.29 -6.06
C LYS A 134 -1.07 -21.29 -7.20
N LYS A 135 -1.08 -21.78 -8.44
CA LYS A 135 -1.36 -20.96 -9.62
C LYS A 135 -2.75 -20.33 -9.50
N VAL A 136 -2.82 -19.03 -9.71
CA VAL A 136 -4.05 -18.24 -9.70
C VAL A 136 -4.23 -17.59 -11.06
N GLN A 137 -5.44 -17.59 -11.59
CA GLN A 137 -5.82 -16.88 -12.81
C GLN A 137 -7.05 -16.01 -12.48
N ALA A 138 -6.87 -15.08 -11.55
CA ALA A 138 -7.90 -14.17 -11.11
C ALA A 138 -7.25 -12.91 -10.53
N SER A 139 -7.97 -11.81 -10.53
CA SER A 139 -7.54 -10.55 -9.89
C SER A 139 -7.31 -10.71 -8.39
N SER A 140 -6.45 -9.89 -7.83
CA SER A 140 -6.43 -9.68 -6.39
C SER A 140 -7.74 -9.09 -5.87
N TRP A 141 -8.44 -8.30 -6.68
CA TRP A 141 -9.53 -7.41 -6.28
C TRP A 141 -10.84 -7.69 -6.99
N SER A 142 -11.94 -7.41 -6.31
CA SER A 142 -13.28 -7.38 -6.87
C SER A 142 -14.07 -6.18 -6.33
N TYR A 143 -15.08 -5.74 -7.06
CA TYR A 143 -16.02 -4.71 -6.63
C TYR A 143 -17.41 -5.02 -7.14
N LYS A 144 -18.42 -5.00 -6.26
CA LYS A 144 -19.83 -5.37 -6.54
C LYS A 144 -19.94 -6.74 -7.22
N GLY A 145 -19.17 -7.71 -6.68
CA GLY A 145 -19.14 -9.07 -7.19
C GLY A 145 -18.42 -9.25 -8.53
N LYS A 146 -17.93 -8.18 -9.15
CA LYS A 146 -17.18 -8.23 -10.41
C LYS A 146 -15.68 -8.14 -10.15
N GLU A 147 -14.94 -8.93 -10.89
CA GLU A 147 -13.48 -8.90 -10.87
C GLU A 147 -12.95 -7.61 -11.48
N ILE A 148 -11.99 -6.97 -10.82
CA ILE A 148 -11.28 -5.81 -11.37
C ILE A 148 -10.35 -6.30 -12.49
N PRO A 149 -10.32 -5.65 -13.67
CA PRO A 149 -9.34 -5.96 -14.71
C PRO A 149 -7.91 -5.95 -14.16
N TYR A 150 -7.10 -6.93 -14.53
CA TYR A 150 -5.80 -7.15 -13.91
C TYR A 150 -4.73 -7.62 -14.90
N ALA A 151 -3.51 -7.22 -14.64
CA ALA A 151 -2.35 -7.69 -15.37
C ALA A 151 -1.94 -9.08 -14.89
N THR A 152 -1.56 -9.93 -15.85
CA THR A 152 -1.10 -11.30 -15.61
C THR A 152 0.36 -11.44 -16.02
N GLY A 153 1.10 -12.30 -15.31
CA GLY A 153 2.47 -12.66 -15.65
C GLY A 153 2.70 -14.14 -15.37
N HIS A 154 3.80 -14.65 -15.90
CA HIS A 154 4.21 -16.02 -15.61
C HIS A 154 4.97 -16.09 -14.29
N ILE A 155 4.43 -16.82 -13.32
CA ILE A 155 5.09 -17.05 -12.03
C ILE A 155 5.80 -18.41 -12.06
N ASP A 156 7.10 -18.39 -12.23
CA ASP A 156 7.96 -19.56 -12.05
C ASP A 156 8.41 -19.66 -10.58
N ILE A 157 7.70 -20.49 -9.82
CA ILE A 157 7.95 -20.70 -8.39
C ILE A 157 9.37 -21.22 -8.12
N TYR A 158 9.91 -22.10 -8.98
CA TYR A 158 11.26 -22.63 -8.81
C TYR A 158 12.30 -21.52 -8.98
N LYS A 159 12.10 -20.66 -9.98
CA LYS A 159 12.96 -19.48 -10.20
C LYS A 159 12.88 -18.52 -9.01
N VAL A 160 11.70 -18.27 -8.47
CA VAL A 160 11.51 -17.42 -7.26
C VAL A 160 12.29 -17.99 -6.08
N ILE A 161 12.13 -19.27 -5.77
CA ILE A 161 12.84 -19.93 -4.67
C ILE A 161 14.36 -19.88 -4.91
N LYS A 162 14.82 -20.27 -6.11
CA LYS A 162 16.25 -20.27 -6.48
C LYS A 162 16.86 -18.88 -6.31
N GLN A 163 16.24 -17.83 -6.87
CA GLN A 163 16.75 -16.47 -6.80
C GLN A 163 16.75 -15.94 -5.34
N SER A 164 15.71 -16.24 -4.58
CA SER A 164 15.63 -15.80 -3.17
C SER A 164 16.72 -16.46 -2.31
N ILE A 165 17.05 -17.73 -2.57
CA ILE A 165 18.16 -18.43 -1.88
C ILE A 165 19.52 -17.83 -2.30
N LEU A 166 19.76 -17.65 -3.60
CA LEU A 166 21.02 -17.11 -4.14
C LEU A 166 21.27 -15.68 -3.62
N ASN A 167 20.27 -14.85 -3.64
CA ASN A 167 20.36 -13.44 -3.19
C ASN A 167 20.29 -13.30 -1.66
N ARG A 168 19.88 -14.37 -0.95
CA ARG A 168 19.61 -14.37 0.50
C ARG A 168 18.61 -13.28 0.91
N GLU A 169 17.61 -13.05 0.05
CA GLU A 169 16.52 -12.12 0.29
C GLU A 169 15.30 -12.47 -0.57
N PRO A 170 14.07 -12.08 -0.21
CA PRO A 170 12.90 -12.26 -1.08
C PRO A 170 13.14 -11.59 -2.43
N THR A 171 13.10 -12.40 -3.51
CA THR A 171 13.37 -11.92 -4.87
C THR A 171 12.27 -12.34 -5.81
N THR A 172 11.41 -11.39 -6.21
CA THR A 172 10.24 -11.59 -7.06
C THR A 172 10.06 -10.51 -8.12
N ASN A 173 10.92 -9.49 -8.17
CA ASN A 173 10.81 -8.35 -9.08
C ASN A 173 10.67 -8.76 -10.56
N PHE A 174 11.40 -9.76 -11.01
CA PHE A 174 11.33 -10.27 -12.38
C PHE A 174 9.93 -10.80 -12.78
N VAL A 175 9.13 -11.28 -11.82
CA VAL A 175 7.73 -11.69 -12.05
C VAL A 175 6.88 -10.45 -12.40
N TYR A 176 7.12 -9.35 -11.71
CA TYR A 176 6.40 -8.11 -11.92
C TYR A 176 6.88 -7.34 -13.16
N GLU A 177 8.14 -7.49 -13.55
CA GLU A 177 8.63 -7.01 -14.86
C GLU A 177 7.87 -7.67 -16.02
N ASP A 178 7.70 -9.00 -15.97
CA ASP A 178 6.92 -9.74 -16.97
C ASP A 178 5.44 -9.32 -16.96
N LEU A 179 4.85 -9.17 -15.76
CA LEU A 179 3.47 -8.73 -15.60
C LEU A 179 3.24 -7.33 -16.18
N ILE A 180 4.16 -6.37 -15.97
CA ILE A 180 4.06 -5.02 -16.50
C ILE A 180 4.20 -5.00 -18.02
N LYS A 181 5.08 -5.83 -18.60
CA LYS A 181 5.22 -5.95 -20.06
C LYS A 181 3.93 -6.41 -20.75
N ASN A 182 3.15 -7.23 -20.06
CA ASN A 182 1.92 -7.83 -20.58
C ASN A 182 0.65 -7.05 -20.16
N CYS A 183 0.77 -5.90 -19.48
CA CYS A 183 -0.37 -5.10 -19.08
C CYS A 183 -0.91 -4.26 -20.24
N ASN A 184 -2.19 -3.93 -20.17
CA ASN A 184 -2.86 -3.00 -21.07
C ASN A 184 -3.51 -1.85 -20.27
N GLU A 185 -4.10 -0.88 -20.96
CA GLU A 185 -4.69 0.30 -20.32
C GLU A 185 -5.82 -0.04 -19.32
N ASP A 186 -6.55 -1.14 -19.50
CA ASP A 186 -7.62 -1.55 -18.59
C ASP A 186 -7.08 -2.03 -17.25
N ASN A 187 -5.84 -2.53 -17.23
CA ASN A 187 -5.18 -2.99 -16.03
C ASN A 187 -4.50 -1.84 -15.25
N VAL A 188 -4.25 -0.70 -15.91
CA VAL A 188 -3.58 0.45 -15.28
C VAL A 188 -4.52 1.15 -14.33
N ILE A 189 -4.07 1.39 -13.09
CA ILE A 189 -4.82 2.13 -12.08
C ILE A 189 -4.98 3.59 -12.53
N LYS A 190 -6.21 4.08 -12.54
CA LYS A 190 -6.56 5.43 -13.00
C LYS A 190 -6.27 6.48 -11.90
N VAL A 191 -4.99 6.61 -11.54
CA VAL A 191 -4.52 7.47 -10.44
C VAL A 191 -4.93 8.93 -10.59
N GLU A 192 -5.18 9.39 -11.81
CA GLU A 192 -5.70 10.73 -12.12
C GLU A 192 -7.10 11.00 -11.54
N ASN A 193 -7.83 9.94 -11.15
CA ASN A 193 -9.14 10.05 -10.51
C ASN A 193 -9.08 10.23 -8.99
N ILE A 194 -7.89 10.14 -8.38
CA ILE A 194 -7.71 10.32 -6.95
C ILE A 194 -8.07 11.77 -6.57
N ASN A 195 -8.84 11.93 -5.50
CA ASN A 195 -9.37 13.23 -5.09
C ASN A 195 -8.54 13.87 -3.96
N GLY A 196 -7.24 13.99 -4.16
CA GLY A 196 -6.32 14.57 -3.17
C GLY A 196 -4.85 14.29 -3.45
N PRO A 197 -3.94 14.76 -2.60
CA PRO A 197 -2.50 14.60 -2.80
C PRO A 197 -2.06 13.13 -2.78
N ILE A 198 -0.98 12.83 -3.52
CA ILE A 198 -0.40 11.49 -3.63
C ILE A 198 1.07 11.54 -3.22
N LEU A 199 1.45 10.73 -2.24
CA LEU A 199 2.85 10.46 -1.89
C LEU A 199 3.21 9.03 -2.32
N LEU A 200 4.15 8.94 -3.26
CA LEU A 200 4.72 7.69 -3.74
C LEU A 200 6.11 7.51 -3.12
N VAL A 201 6.38 6.33 -2.61
CA VAL A 201 7.68 5.99 -2.02
C VAL A 201 8.18 4.69 -2.60
N SER A 202 9.42 4.68 -3.08
CA SER A 202 10.06 3.47 -3.60
C SER A 202 11.52 3.34 -3.18
N PRO A 203 12.03 2.12 -2.92
CA PRO A 203 13.46 1.87 -2.91
C PRO A 203 14.02 1.86 -4.33
N GLU A 204 15.27 2.29 -4.50
CA GLU A 204 16.00 2.24 -5.77
C GLU A 204 16.15 0.79 -6.26
N TYR A 205 16.49 -0.12 -5.34
CA TYR A 205 16.75 -1.54 -5.62
C TYR A 205 15.74 -2.43 -4.92
N ASP A 206 14.50 -2.42 -5.42
CA ASP A 206 13.44 -3.27 -4.89
C ASP A 206 13.58 -4.71 -5.43
N SER A 207 13.93 -5.64 -4.55
CA SER A 207 14.06 -7.05 -4.91
C SER A 207 12.71 -7.77 -5.07
N MET A 208 11.63 -7.18 -4.52
CA MET A 208 10.31 -7.81 -4.55
C MET A 208 9.44 -7.32 -5.71
N TRP A 209 9.46 -6.01 -5.97
CA TRP A 209 8.60 -5.37 -6.98
C TRP A 209 9.39 -4.45 -7.88
N THR A 210 8.77 -4.01 -8.98
CA THR A 210 9.25 -2.94 -9.85
C THR A 210 8.73 -1.60 -9.36
N SER A 211 8.85 -1.33 -8.04
CA SER A 211 8.18 -0.19 -7.41
C SER A 211 8.67 1.16 -7.93
N LYS A 212 9.98 1.34 -8.17
CA LYS A 212 10.53 2.56 -8.77
C LYS A 212 9.92 2.83 -10.14
N LEU A 213 10.00 1.86 -11.07
CA LEU A 213 9.42 1.98 -12.42
C LEU A 213 7.91 2.26 -12.33
N SER A 214 7.21 1.62 -11.41
CA SER A 214 5.78 1.84 -11.22
C SER A 214 5.47 3.24 -10.74
N CYS A 215 6.25 3.79 -9.80
CA CYS A 215 6.09 5.17 -9.34
C CYS A 215 6.39 6.17 -10.49
N GLU A 216 7.42 5.93 -11.29
CA GLU A 216 7.73 6.75 -12.47
C GLU A 216 6.57 6.75 -13.48
N LYS A 217 5.96 5.58 -13.75
CA LYS A 217 4.78 5.46 -14.61
C LYS A 217 3.54 6.17 -14.04
N ILE A 218 3.35 6.14 -12.72
CA ILE A 218 2.29 6.90 -12.04
C ILE A 218 2.52 8.40 -12.24
N VAL A 219 3.74 8.89 -11.99
CA VAL A 219 4.10 10.31 -12.17
C VAL A 219 3.90 10.75 -13.62
N GLU A 220 4.36 9.97 -14.60
CA GLU A 220 4.15 10.21 -16.01
C GLU A 220 2.65 10.35 -16.34
N ARG A 221 1.81 9.42 -15.82
CA ARG A 221 0.36 9.44 -16.02
C ARG A 221 -0.28 10.69 -15.40
N LEU A 222 0.05 11.01 -14.16
CA LEU A 222 -0.48 12.20 -13.47
C LEU A 222 -0.14 13.49 -14.23
N LYS A 223 1.10 13.61 -14.74
CA LYS A 223 1.52 14.72 -15.57
C LYS A 223 0.72 14.79 -16.89
N ASN A 224 0.60 13.67 -17.61
CA ASN A 224 -0.10 13.60 -18.88
C ASN A 224 -1.62 13.85 -18.77
N LYS A 225 -2.19 13.56 -17.60
CA LYS A 225 -3.62 13.79 -17.31
C LYS A 225 -3.90 15.12 -16.61
N ASN A 226 -2.89 16.01 -16.51
CA ASN A 226 -3.02 17.31 -15.85
C ASN A 226 -3.65 17.20 -14.44
N PHE A 227 -3.12 16.27 -13.63
CA PHE A 227 -3.61 16.04 -12.28
C PHE A 227 -3.51 17.30 -11.43
N LYS A 228 -4.59 17.68 -10.77
CA LYS A 228 -4.74 19.00 -10.11
C LYS A 228 -4.24 19.10 -8.68
N TYR A 229 -3.94 17.97 -8.05
CA TYR A 229 -3.43 17.94 -6.66
C TYR A 229 -1.93 17.73 -6.64
N ASN A 230 -1.31 18.05 -5.50
CA ASN A 230 0.12 17.78 -5.29
C ASN A 230 0.41 16.29 -5.35
N TYR A 231 1.51 15.93 -5.99
CA TYR A 231 2.03 14.57 -5.98
C TYR A 231 3.55 14.60 -5.91
N LYS A 232 4.11 13.65 -5.18
CA LYS A 232 5.55 13.53 -4.99
C LYS A 232 5.97 12.07 -5.08
N HIS A 233 7.10 11.80 -5.71
CA HIS A 233 7.76 10.50 -5.70
C HIS A 233 9.10 10.63 -4.97
N LEU A 234 9.24 9.91 -3.87
CA LEU A 234 10.47 9.78 -3.10
C LEU A 234 11.11 8.44 -3.44
N ASN A 235 12.30 8.49 -4.00
CA ASN A 235 13.07 7.29 -4.33
C ASN A 235 14.33 7.25 -3.47
N TYR A 236 14.49 6.17 -2.69
CA TYR A 236 15.59 6.03 -1.73
C TYR A 236 16.58 4.95 -2.17
N GLU A 237 17.86 5.32 -2.31
CA GLU A 237 18.93 4.38 -2.64
C GLU A 237 19.10 3.31 -1.55
N TYR A 238 19.10 3.73 -0.29
CA TYR A 238 19.24 2.84 0.86
C TYR A 238 17.90 2.59 1.54
N ALA A 239 17.08 1.78 0.90
CA ALA A 239 15.78 1.40 1.41
C ALA A 239 15.45 -0.05 1.09
N THR A 240 14.67 -0.69 1.96
CA THR A 240 14.10 -2.01 1.73
C THR A 240 12.70 -1.88 1.14
N HIS A 241 12.16 -2.97 0.57
CA HIS A 241 10.77 -3.02 0.10
C HIS A 241 9.75 -2.51 1.13
N ILE A 242 10.05 -2.68 2.42
CA ILE A 242 9.19 -2.23 3.52
C ILE A 242 9.79 -0.96 4.13
N ILE A 243 9.99 0.07 3.29
CA ILE A 243 10.41 1.38 3.79
C ILE A 243 9.21 2.10 4.42
N PHE A 244 9.19 2.14 5.74
CA PHE A 244 8.25 2.92 6.54
C PHE A 244 8.97 3.37 7.83
N PRO A 245 8.61 4.52 8.45
CA PRO A 245 9.29 5.01 9.67
C PRO A 245 9.02 4.15 10.92
N ILE A 246 9.06 2.83 10.78
CA ILE A 246 8.99 1.86 11.87
C ILE A 246 10.32 1.14 11.94
N TYR A 247 10.89 1.10 13.15
CA TYR A 247 12.16 0.42 13.39
C TYR A 247 11.91 -1.01 13.85
N GLY A 248 12.65 -1.97 13.30
CA GLY A 248 12.49 -3.37 13.67
C GLY A 248 13.31 -4.33 12.83
N LEU A 249 13.07 -5.62 13.03
CA LEU A 249 13.82 -6.70 12.37
C LEU A 249 13.52 -6.89 10.89
N VAL A 250 12.48 -6.22 10.35
CA VAL A 250 12.00 -6.45 8.97
C VAL A 250 13.07 -6.13 7.93
N ASP A 251 13.87 -5.08 8.17
CA ASP A 251 14.94 -4.70 7.26
C ASP A 251 16.01 -5.80 7.10
N ARG A 252 16.18 -6.67 8.09
CA ARG A 252 17.14 -7.77 8.06
C ARG A 252 16.80 -8.87 7.04
N PHE A 253 15.56 -8.94 6.56
CA PHE A 253 15.19 -9.87 5.48
C PHE A 253 15.78 -9.44 4.13
N PHE A 254 16.19 -8.18 3.98
CA PHE A 254 16.72 -7.61 2.75
C PHE A 254 18.23 -7.41 2.84
N LYS A 255 18.93 -7.67 1.73
CA LYS A 255 20.39 -7.55 1.63
C LYS A 255 20.88 -6.14 1.95
N ILE A 256 20.19 -5.13 1.41
CA ILE A 256 20.52 -3.72 1.64
C ILE A 256 20.35 -3.34 3.13
N GLY A 257 19.28 -3.80 3.78
CA GLY A 257 19.04 -3.56 5.20
C GLY A 257 20.07 -4.23 6.12
N ARG A 258 20.64 -5.39 5.71
CA ARG A 258 21.73 -6.03 6.43
C ARG A 258 23.08 -5.33 6.23
N LYS A 259 23.36 -4.86 5.01
CA LYS A 259 24.65 -4.26 4.64
C LYS A 259 24.78 -2.78 5.03
N HIS A 260 23.67 -2.03 4.95
CA HIS A 260 23.66 -0.58 5.06
C HIS A 260 22.62 -0.10 6.08
N LYS A 261 22.61 -0.71 7.26
CA LYS A 261 21.62 -0.48 8.32
C LYS A 261 21.42 1.00 8.68
N GLU A 262 22.54 1.74 8.86
CA GLU A 262 22.46 3.15 9.27
C GLU A 262 21.96 4.05 8.12
N LEU A 263 22.34 3.75 6.88
CA LEU A 263 21.81 4.48 5.72
C LEU A 263 20.32 4.21 5.50
N CYS A 264 19.87 2.96 5.67
CA CYS A 264 18.43 2.65 5.66
C CYS A 264 17.68 3.37 6.78
N ARG A 265 18.30 3.52 7.97
CA ARG A 265 17.73 4.30 9.06
C ARG A 265 17.59 5.77 8.70
N LYS A 266 18.63 6.35 8.07
CA LYS A 266 18.59 7.74 7.59
C LYS A 266 17.44 7.96 6.60
N SER A 267 17.29 7.08 5.59
CA SER A 267 16.17 7.13 4.65
C SER A 267 14.80 7.10 5.35
N LYS A 268 14.65 6.33 6.42
CA LYS A 268 13.40 6.30 7.21
C LYS A 268 13.17 7.60 8.00
N LEU A 269 14.22 8.25 8.49
CA LEU A 269 14.10 9.56 9.15
C LEU A 269 13.66 10.64 8.14
N GLU A 270 14.28 10.68 6.97
CA GLU A 270 13.89 11.58 5.88
C GLU A 270 12.43 11.33 5.45
N LEU A 271 12.04 10.06 5.28
CA LEU A 271 10.65 9.72 4.97
C LEU A 271 9.68 10.14 6.08
N ASN A 272 10.09 10.09 7.36
CA ASN A 272 9.25 10.57 8.46
C ASN A 272 8.94 12.07 8.32
N GLU A 273 9.94 12.89 7.99
CA GLU A 273 9.75 14.33 7.76
C GLU A 273 8.77 14.57 6.60
N GLU A 274 8.97 13.87 5.50
CA GLU A 274 8.11 13.96 4.31
C GLU A 274 6.66 13.53 4.57
N ILE A 275 6.44 12.49 5.37
CA ILE A 275 5.08 12.08 5.77
C ILE A 275 4.44 13.13 6.68
N CYS A 276 5.19 13.72 7.63
CA CYS A 276 4.68 14.78 8.50
C CYS A 276 4.26 16.01 7.67
N ASP A 277 5.06 16.40 6.68
CA ASP A 277 4.73 17.50 5.77
C ASP A 277 3.49 17.18 4.95
N TRP A 278 3.43 16.00 4.36
CA TRP A 278 2.28 15.55 3.58
C TRP A 278 0.97 15.52 4.41
N VAL A 279 1.04 15.08 5.69
CA VAL A 279 -0.12 15.08 6.58
C VAL A 279 -0.61 16.50 6.88
N ARG A 280 0.31 17.49 6.97
CA ARG A 280 -0.05 18.90 7.14
C ARG A 280 -0.84 19.44 5.93
N GLU A 281 -0.44 19.06 4.73
CA GLU A 281 -1.05 19.50 3.46
C GLU A 281 -2.37 18.77 3.12
N LEU A 282 -2.63 17.59 3.71
CA LEU A 282 -3.85 16.81 3.51
C LEU A 282 -5.07 17.66 3.95
#